data_fb67c1fbf58f9d643110b341e4672e03
#
_entry.id   fb67c1fbf58f9d643110b341e4672e03
#
_cell.length_a   1.000
_cell.length_b   1.000
_cell.length_c   1.000
_cell.angle_alpha   90.00
_cell.angle_beta   90.00
_cell.angle_gamma   90.00
#
_symmetry.space_group_name_H-M   'P 1'
#
loop_
_entity.id
_entity.type
_entity.pdbx_description
1 polymer ?
#
loop_
_entity_poly.entity_id
_entity_poly.type
_entity_poly.pdbx_seq_one_letter_code
_entity_poly.pdbx_strand_id
1 'polypeptide(L)'
;MYSIIQKICEKHNKILKEGLEKVLKGADISSLTSAIADFTNEIGKDLLAEIVKQIDELVFEDSKRQKEYESVRFGERKYITQNGKTKFERRYYEDKETGEHIYLTDKILGIDKGERIDKKVKSEIISRANDQSYKKSGKGVVPNVEISGTTVMRNVRKNDWKMEIEEKKEEDKIKAKTIYIQVDEDHIKQRKKKGCTISKIVTIYTGKRQLTRPEKEEKVVQIRRELVNKFTFSGLYKDNQELWEDVVYYIDCTYNKETIENIFIMGDGANYIKEGLNWIPNSVFVLDLFHLEKYINHLNYDEELKKKLQLAIEQYDPISTENIMNEAIERIKKEITEDKQLGRDTKRLENRLKKIEDTKTYFINQWSGIEAHDKYKDKLTGCCQEGQVHHTLSERMSTDAKVWSEEGIDEMSQLRAFTQNGGDVYAKIIDISTAEKREKKIEELEKRIKRKAKRKILGTTGVKIPSLTEARGELYYELKKMWYGIAI
;
A
#
# COMPACT_ATOMS: atom_id res chain seq x y z
N MET A 1 -23.73 7.44 -37.72
CA MET A 1 -22.30 7.61 -38.10
C MET A 1 -22.03 8.87 -38.92
N TYR A 2 -22.76 9.17 -40.01
CA TYR A 2 -22.56 10.40 -40.81
C TYR A 2 -22.61 11.71 -40.02
N SER A 3 -23.55 11.84 -39.08
CA SER A 3 -23.74 13.07 -38.28
C SER A 3 -22.56 13.40 -37.35
N ILE A 4 -21.86 12.40 -36.83
CA ILE A 4 -20.70 12.65 -35.93
C ILE A 4 -19.46 13.02 -36.73
N ILE A 5 -19.23 12.41 -37.89
CA ILE A 5 -18.14 12.75 -38.81
C ILE A 5 -18.29 14.21 -39.27
N GLN A 6 -19.52 14.60 -39.66
CA GLN A 6 -19.81 15.97 -40.04
C GLN A 6 -19.51 16.97 -38.91
N LYS A 7 -19.96 16.69 -37.68
CA LYS A 7 -19.66 17.53 -36.51
C LYS A 7 -18.15 17.64 -36.23
N ILE A 8 -17.42 16.54 -36.39
CA ILE A 8 -15.95 16.53 -36.23
C ILE A 8 -15.29 17.41 -37.28
N CYS A 9 -15.71 17.30 -38.55
CA CYS A 9 -15.18 18.11 -39.65
C CYS A 9 -15.49 19.62 -39.44
N GLU A 10 -16.70 19.96 -39.01
CA GLU A 10 -17.08 21.33 -38.69
C GLU A 10 -16.24 21.92 -37.55
N LYS A 11 -16.08 21.18 -36.45
CA LYS A 11 -15.23 21.56 -35.34
C LYS A 11 -13.76 21.69 -35.75
N HIS A 12 -13.23 20.77 -36.54
CA HIS A 12 -11.88 20.80 -37.05
C HIS A 12 -11.62 22.07 -37.90
N ASN A 13 -12.51 22.38 -38.86
CA ASN A 13 -12.40 23.58 -39.69
C ASN A 13 -12.46 24.87 -38.87
N LYS A 14 -13.31 24.89 -37.85
CA LYS A 14 -13.42 26.04 -36.91
C LYS A 14 -12.10 26.25 -36.17
N ILE A 15 -11.46 25.24 -35.64
CA ILE A 15 -10.20 25.34 -34.90
C ILE A 15 -9.03 25.75 -35.80
N LEU A 16 -8.97 25.20 -37.02
CA LEU A 16 -7.96 25.62 -37.99
C LEU A 16 -8.08 27.14 -38.24
N LYS A 17 -9.31 27.61 -38.48
CA LYS A 17 -9.55 29.05 -38.71
C LYS A 17 -9.19 29.90 -37.48
N GLU A 18 -9.67 29.52 -36.31
CA GLU A 18 -9.38 30.24 -35.05
C GLU A 18 -7.87 30.20 -34.70
N GLY A 19 -7.21 29.06 -34.97
CA GLY A 19 -5.76 28.91 -34.77
C GLY A 19 -4.95 29.85 -35.65
N LEU A 20 -5.27 29.91 -36.94
CA LEU A 20 -4.64 30.84 -37.88
C LEU A 20 -4.87 32.30 -37.49
N GLU A 21 -6.09 32.65 -37.11
CA GLU A 21 -6.40 34.02 -36.63
C GLU A 21 -5.61 34.37 -35.36
N LYS A 22 -5.46 33.45 -34.43
CA LYS A 22 -4.65 33.66 -33.21
C LYS A 22 -3.17 33.87 -33.53
N VAL A 23 -2.60 33.08 -34.44
CA VAL A 23 -1.21 33.27 -34.88
C VAL A 23 -0.98 34.61 -35.54
N LEU A 24 -1.90 35.03 -36.42
CA LEU A 24 -1.84 36.36 -37.05
C LEU A 24 -1.94 37.52 -36.05
N LYS A 25 -2.52 37.28 -34.88
CA LYS A 25 -2.58 38.20 -33.74
C LYS A 25 -1.42 38.07 -32.75
N GLY A 26 -0.40 37.27 -33.09
CA GLY A 26 0.81 37.12 -32.27
C GLY A 26 0.73 36.03 -31.20
N ALA A 27 -0.21 35.05 -31.30
CA ALA A 27 -0.24 33.91 -30.39
C ALA A 27 0.98 33.00 -30.61
N ASP A 28 1.52 32.50 -29.52
CA ASP A 28 2.64 31.56 -29.51
C ASP A 28 2.19 30.09 -29.73
N ILE A 29 3.14 29.21 -29.94
CA ILE A 29 2.92 27.77 -30.14
C ILE A 29 2.21 27.13 -28.93
N SER A 30 2.44 27.59 -27.69
CA SER A 30 1.83 27.06 -26.49
C SER A 30 0.31 27.29 -26.47
N SER A 31 -0.13 28.46 -26.95
CA SER A 31 -1.56 28.79 -27.10
C SER A 31 -2.24 27.89 -28.14
N LEU A 32 -1.52 27.52 -29.23
CA LEU A 32 -2.05 26.62 -30.26
C LEU A 32 -2.15 25.18 -29.75
N THR A 33 -1.11 24.69 -29.11
CA THR A 33 -1.11 23.31 -28.57
C THR A 33 -2.17 23.12 -27.49
N SER A 34 -2.42 24.15 -26.64
CA SER A 34 -3.51 24.16 -25.67
C SER A 34 -4.88 24.07 -26.34
N ALA A 35 -5.11 24.88 -27.39
CA ALA A 35 -6.37 24.85 -28.13
C ALA A 35 -6.62 23.52 -28.82
N ILE A 36 -5.55 22.89 -29.38
CA ILE A 36 -5.64 21.57 -30.01
C ILE A 36 -5.97 20.50 -28.96
N ALA A 37 -5.36 20.55 -27.76
CA ALA A 37 -5.62 19.61 -26.69
C ALA A 37 -7.09 19.72 -26.21
N ASP A 38 -7.61 20.93 -26.01
CA ASP A 38 -9.01 21.16 -25.64
C ASP A 38 -9.96 20.59 -26.69
N PHE A 39 -9.67 20.81 -27.95
CA PHE A 39 -10.44 20.28 -29.07
C PHE A 39 -10.43 18.74 -29.11
N THR A 40 -9.27 18.13 -28.95
CA THR A 40 -9.14 16.67 -28.94
C THR A 40 -9.97 16.09 -27.79
N ASN A 41 -9.94 16.71 -26.61
CA ASN A 41 -10.77 16.30 -25.48
C ASN A 41 -12.28 16.44 -25.76
N GLU A 42 -12.72 17.51 -26.42
CA GLU A 42 -14.14 17.69 -26.80
C GLU A 42 -14.58 16.62 -27.81
N ILE A 43 -13.77 16.33 -28.84
CA ILE A 43 -14.04 15.22 -29.77
C ILE A 43 -14.11 13.89 -29.02
N GLY A 44 -13.18 13.61 -28.12
CA GLY A 44 -13.17 12.38 -27.33
C GLY A 44 -14.44 12.19 -26.50
N LYS A 45 -14.97 13.25 -25.91
CA LYS A 45 -16.27 13.24 -25.21
C LYS A 45 -17.45 12.94 -26.12
N ASP A 46 -17.51 13.60 -27.28
CA ASP A 46 -18.59 13.42 -28.25
C ASP A 46 -18.57 11.99 -28.83
N LEU A 47 -17.39 11.47 -29.16
CA LEU A 47 -17.23 10.10 -29.66
C LEU A 47 -17.67 9.06 -28.60
N LEU A 48 -17.26 9.25 -27.35
CA LEU A 48 -17.67 8.35 -26.28
C LEU A 48 -19.19 8.36 -26.08
N ALA A 49 -19.80 9.53 -26.10
CA ALA A 49 -21.26 9.65 -25.96
C ALA A 49 -21.99 8.97 -27.11
N GLU A 50 -21.50 9.11 -28.35
CA GLU A 50 -22.08 8.43 -29.51
C GLU A 50 -21.90 6.90 -29.49
N ILE A 51 -20.71 6.42 -29.07
CA ILE A 51 -20.45 4.99 -28.91
C ILE A 51 -21.43 4.39 -27.87
N VAL A 52 -21.58 5.06 -26.72
CA VAL A 52 -22.53 4.62 -25.68
C VAL A 52 -23.95 4.57 -26.21
N LYS A 53 -24.38 5.58 -27.00
CA LYS A 53 -25.69 5.62 -27.62
C LYS A 53 -25.88 4.44 -28.60
N GLN A 54 -24.90 4.14 -29.45
CA GLN A 54 -24.98 3.02 -30.38
C GLN A 54 -25.04 1.67 -29.65
N ILE A 55 -24.27 1.49 -28.55
CA ILE A 55 -24.35 0.31 -27.72
C ILE A 55 -25.77 0.19 -27.10
N ASP A 56 -26.31 1.31 -26.60
CA ASP A 56 -27.66 1.33 -26.02
C ASP A 56 -28.75 0.95 -27.04
N GLU A 57 -28.62 1.37 -28.30
CA GLU A 57 -29.51 0.99 -29.38
C GLU A 57 -29.39 -0.49 -29.72
N LEU A 58 -28.15 -1.04 -29.81
CA LEU A 58 -27.93 -2.47 -30.01
C LEU A 58 -28.54 -3.30 -28.87
N VAL A 59 -28.39 -2.86 -27.62
CA VAL A 59 -29.02 -3.50 -26.45
C VAL A 59 -30.56 -3.45 -26.58
N PHE A 60 -31.11 -2.33 -27.04
CA PHE A 60 -32.55 -2.16 -27.19
C PHE A 60 -33.12 -3.10 -28.27
N GLU A 61 -32.40 -3.35 -29.35
CA GLU A 61 -32.82 -4.23 -30.46
C GLU A 61 -32.62 -5.71 -30.14
N ASP A 62 -31.84 -6.08 -29.09
CA ASP A 62 -31.61 -7.47 -28.76
C ASP A 62 -32.86 -8.23 -28.34
N SER A 63 -33.14 -9.32 -29.02
CA SER A 63 -34.33 -10.16 -28.82
C SER A 63 -34.35 -10.84 -27.44
N LYS A 64 -33.21 -11.15 -26.84
CA LYS A 64 -33.13 -11.69 -25.46
C LYS A 64 -33.51 -10.62 -24.45
N ARG A 65 -33.00 -9.42 -24.61
CA ARG A 65 -33.38 -8.29 -23.79
C ARG A 65 -34.88 -8.05 -23.83
N GLN A 66 -35.51 -8.06 -25.01
CA GLN A 66 -36.96 -7.84 -25.17
C GLN A 66 -37.80 -8.86 -24.39
N LYS A 67 -37.31 -10.10 -24.23
CA LYS A 67 -37.99 -11.14 -23.42
C LYS A 67 -37.84 -10.91 -21.91
N GLU A 68 -36.69 -10.48 -21.48
CA GLU A 68 -36.32 -10.40 -20.07
C GLU A 68 -36.59 -9.01 -19.45
N TYR A 69 -36.43 -7.93 -20.23
CA TYR A 69 -36.50 -6.57 -19.74
C TYR A 69 -37.45 -5.68 -20.53
N GLU A 70 -38.11 -4.75 -19.83
CA GLU A 70 -38.91 -3.69 -20.41
C GLU A 70 -38.22 -2.34 -20.30
N SER A 71 -38.24 -1.52 -21.36
CA SER A 71 -37.65 -0.19 -21.37
C SER A 71 -38.63 0.81 -20.73
N VAL A 72 -38.18 1.45 -19.64
CA VAL A 72 -39.03 2.36 -18.85
C VAL A 72 -38.81 3.82 -19.26
N ARG A 73 -37.55 4.27 -19.36
CA ARG A 73 -37.19 5.67 -19.65
C ARG A 73 -35.74 5.81 -20.06
N PHE A 74 -35.37 6.98 -20.56
CA PHE A 74 -33.96 7.39 -20.68
C PHE A 74 -33.46 8.04 -19.40
N GLY A 75 -32.16 7.89 -19.14
CA GLY A 75 -31.47 8.53 -18.05
C GLY A 75 -30.12 9.10 -18.45
N GLU A 76 -29.91 10.39 -18.17
CA GLU A 76 -28.58 11.03 -18.34
C GLU A 76 -27.59 10.51 -17.30
N ARG A 77 -26.34 10.29 -17.72
CA ARG A 77 -25.21 10.05 -16.84
C ARG A 77 -24.12 11.06 -17.08
N LYS A 78 -23.58 11.59 -15.98
CA LYS A 78 -22.37 12.42 -15.97
C LYS A 78 -21.24 11.56 -15.46
N TYR A 79 -20.21 11.36 -16.30
CA TYR A 79 -19.10 10.47 -16.02
C TYR A 79 -17.77 11.19 -16.28
N ILE A 80 -16.82 11.09 -15.37
CA ILE A 80 -15.50 11.73 -15.48
C ILE A 80 -14.57 10.71 -16.15
N THR A 81 -14.05 11.07 -17.31
CA THR A 81 -13.12 10.30 -18.12
C THR A 81 -11.81 11.03 -18.31
N GLN A 82 -10.83 10.42 -18.95
CA GLN A 82 -9.57 11.08 -19.30
C GLN A 82 -9.77 12.34 -20.18
N ASN A 83 -10.82 12.38 -21.00
CA ASN A 83 -11.14 13.53 -21.85
C ASN A 83 -11.94 14.65 -21.15
N GLY A 84 -12.28 14.45 -19.87
CA GLY A 84 -13.09 15.41 -19.12
C GLY A 84 -14.43 14.85 -18.67
N LYS A 85 -15.33 15.75 -18.26
CA LYS A 85 -16.67 15.38 -17.84
C LYS A 85 -17.54 15.12 -19.08
N THR A 86 -17.84 13.84 -19.32
CA THR A 86 -18.69 13.40 -20.43
C THR A 86 -20.12 13.20 -19.94
N LYS A 87 -21.08 13.51 -20.78
CA LYS A 87 -22.51 13.26 -20.56
C LYS A 87 -23.00 12.35 -21.66
N PHE A 88 -23.76 11.32 -21.29
CA PHE A 88 -24.41 10.42 -22.23
C PHE A 88 -25.75 9.95 -21.68
N GLU A 89 -26.67 9.57 -22.58
CA GLU A 89 -27.97 9.02 -22.27
C GLU A 89 -27.99 7.54 -22.59
N ARG A 90 -28.72 6.79 -21.78
CA ARG A 90 -28.98 5.35 -21.98
C ARG A 90 -30.31 4.99 -21.35
N ARG A 91 -30.92 3.86 -21.83
CA ARG A 91 -32.20 3.39 -21.36
C ARG A 91 -32.14 2.71 -20.01
N TYR A 92 -33.16 2.96 -19.24
CA TYR A 92 -33.41 2.33 -17.94
C TYR A 92 -34.42 1.23 -18.12
N TYR A 93 -34.11 0.04 -17.69
CA TYR A 93 -34.90 -1.14 -17.88
C TYR A 93 -35.47 -1.67 -16.59
N GLU A 94 -36.61 -2.32 -16.64
CA GLU A 94 -37.21 -3.13 -15.58
C GLU A 94 -37.11 -4.60 -15.97
N ASP A 95 -36.60 -5.42 -15.07
CA ASP A 95 -36.59 -6.88 -15.22
C ASP A 95 -38.02 -7.42 -15.03
N LYS A 96 -38.55 -8.06 -16.04
CA LYS A 96 -39.98 -8.57 -16.06
C LYS A 96 -40.21 -9.67 -15.01
N GLU A 97 -39.20 -10.41 -14.60
CA GLU A 97 -39.31 -11.48 -13.61
C GLU A 97 -39.20 -10.97 -12.19
N THR A 98 -38.24 -10.04 -11.93
CA THR A 98 -37.92 -9.59 -10.60
C THR A 98 -38.46 -8.21 -10.24
N GLY A 99 -38.85 -7.39 -11.23
CA GLY A 99 -39.22 -5.98 -11.06
C GLY A 99 -38.03 -5.08 -10.71
N GLU A 100 -36.81 -5.59 -10.80
CA GLU A 100 -35.62 -4.79 -10.51
C GLU A 100 -35.27 -3.86 -11.67
N HIS A 101 -34.82 -2.66 -11.33
CA HIS A 101 -34.46 -1.66 -12.33
C HIS A 101 -32.93 -1.62 -12.57
N ILE A 102 -32.53 -1.61 -13.86
CA ILE A 102 -31.13 -1.67 -14.27
C ILE A 102 -30.84 -0.83 -15.52
N TYR A 103 -29.60 -0.33 -15.63
CA TYR A 103 -29.02 0.19 -16.87
C TYR A 103 -28.20 -0.93 -17.53
N LEU A 104 -28.73 -1.63 -18.53
CA LEU A 104 -28.02 -2.72 -19.19
C LEU A 104 -26.76 -2.25 -19.91
N THR A 105 -26.81 -1.07 -20.52
CA THR A 105 -25.67 -0.44 -21.16
C THR A 105 -24.51 -0.18 -20.17
N ASP A 106 -24.80 0.31 -18.95
CA ASP A 106 -23.80 0.48 -17.89
C ASP A 106 -23.14 -0.87 -17.53
N LYS A 107 -23.95 -1.95 -17.47
CA LYS A 107 -23.45 -3.31 -17.16
C LYS A 107 -22.49 -3.83 -18.24
N ILE A 108 -22.80 -3.59 -19.52
CA ILE A 108 -21.92 -3.96 -20.65
C ILE A 108 -20.62 -3.18 -20.62
N LEU A 109 -20.71 -1.88 -20.36
CA LEU A 109 -19.54 -0.99 -20.27
C LEU A 109 -18.72 -1.18 -18.98
N GLY A 110 -19.14 -2.04 -18.07
CA GLY A 110 -18.46 -2.27 -16.80
C GLY A 110 -18.53 -1.08 -15.85
N ILE A 111 -19.56 -0.25 -15.96
CA ILE A 111 -19.80 0.92 -15.10
C ILE A 111 -20.71 0.47 -13.94
N ASP A 112 -20.21 0.57 -12.72
CA ASP A 112 -20.95 0.15 -11.54
C ASP A 112 -22.02 1.17 -11.11
N LYS A 113 -23.01 0.71 -10.33
CA LYS A 113 -24.09 1.56 -9.81
C LYS A 113 -23.48 2.68 -8.95
N GLY A 114 -23.77 3.93 -9.31
CA GLY A 114 -23.26 5.11 -8.60
C GLY A 114 -21.82 5.52 -8.95
N GLU A 115 -21.14 4.78 -9.79
CA GLU A 115 -19.79 5.12 -10.26
C GLU A 115 -19.83 6.37 -11.14
N ARG A 116 -18.95 7.35 -10.84
CA ARG A 116 -18.91 8.65 -11.54
C ARG A 116 -17.56 8.96 -12.16
N ILE A 117 -16.57 8.13 -11.92
CA ILE A 117 -15.19 8.34 -12.34
C ILE A 117 -14.67 7.07 -13.00
N ASP A 118 -14.11 7.21 -14.16
CA ASP A 118 -13.48 6.13 -14.92
C ASP A 118 -12.32 5.46 -14.12
N LYS A 119 -12.16 4.15 -14.29
CA LYS A 119 -11.16 3.35 -13.57
C LYS A 119 -9.72 3.83 -13.83
N LYS A 120 -9.42 4.27 -15.05
CA LYS A 120 -8.12 4.84 -15.38
C LYS A 120 -7.87 6.16 -14.66
N VAL A 121 -8.87 7.03 -14.60
CA VAL A 121 -8.79 8.28 -13.82
C VAL A 121 -8.66 7.98 -12.32
N LYS A 122 -9.39 6.97 -11.81
CA LYS A 122 -9.23 6.53 -10.40
C LYS A 122 -7.81 6.06 -10.13
N SER A 123 -7.24 5.22 -11.00
CA SER A 123 -5.87 4.74 -10.81
C SER A 123 -4.87 5.88 -10.79
N GLU A 124 -5.03 6.87 -11.67
CA GLU A 124 -4.15 8.03 -11.73
C GLU A 124 -4.21 8.89 -10.45
N ILE A 125 -5.40 9.21 -9.94
CA ILE A 125 -5.53 9.99 -8.70
C ILE A 125 -5.01 9.21 -7.48
N ILE A 126 -5.13 7.89 -7.45
CA ILE A 126 -4.61 7.04 -6.39
C ILE A 126 -3.08 6.95 -6.48
N SER A 127 -2.53 6.72 -7.67
CA SER A 127 -1.08 6.71 -7.89
C SER A 127 -0.42 8.02 -7.47
N ARG A 128 -1.02 9.16 -7.81
CA ARG A 128 -0.55 10.46 -7.33
C ARG A 128 -0.70 10.64 -5.82
N ALA A 129 -1.74 10.06 -5.20
CA ALA A 129 -1.97 10.14 -3.77
C ALA A 129 -0.92 9.38 -2.95
N ASN A 130 -0.23 8.43 -3.59
CA ASN A 130 0.91 7.75 -3.01
C ASN A 130 1.99 8.74 -2.52
N ASP A 131 2.28 9.77 -3.31
CA ASP A 131 3.39 10.70 -3.05
C ASP A 131 2.93 12.12 -2.70
N GLN A 132 1.68 12.47 -3.01
CA GLN A 132 1.15 13.82 -2.84
C GLN A 132 -0.05 13.86 -1.89
N SER A 133 -0.39 15.07 -1.41
CA SER A 133 -1.62 15.25 -0.64
C SER A 133 -2.85 14.94 -1.52
N TYR A 134 -3.92 14.42 -0.93
CA TYR A 134 -5.17 14.11 -1.64
C TYR A 134 -5.70 15.27 -2.47
N LYS A 135 -5.54 16.51 -1.97
CA LYS A 135 -5.95 17.72 -2.71
C LYS A 135 -5.11 17.95 -3.96
N LYS A 136 -3.78 17.77 -3.87
CA LYS A 136 -2.88 17.90 -5.03
C LYS A 136 -3.11 16.79 -6.04
N SER A 137 -3.37 15.58 -5.57
CA SER A 137 -3.58 14.39 -6.41
C SER A 137 -4.82 14.49 -7.32
N GLY A 138 -5.84 15.23 -6.89
CA GLY A 138 -7.05 15.44 -7.71
C GLY A 138 -6.96 16.57 -8.72
N LYS A 139 -5.87 17.36 -8.71
CA LYS A 139 -5.69 18.51 -9.61
C LYS A 139 -4.96 18.10 -10.89
N GLY A 140 -5.43 18.62 -12.03
CA GLY A 140 -4.74 18.45 -13.31
C GLY A 140 -4.66 17.02 -13.85
N VAL A 141 -5.46 16.09 -13.32
CA VAL A 141 -5.55 14.71 -13.84
C VAL A 141 -6.49 14.65 -15.03
N VAL A 142 -7.56 15.44 -14.97
CA VAL A 142 -8.58 15.48 -16.00
C VAL A 142 -8.72 16.92 -16.50
N PRO A 143 -8.80 17.15 -17.82
CA PRO A 143 -8.98 18.46 -18.39
C PRO A 143 -10.24 19.15 -17.85
N ASN A 144 -10.09 20.39 -17.38
CA ASN A 144 -11.17 21.24 -16.89
C ASN A 144 -12.05 20.63 -15.77
N VAL A 145 -11.50 19.63 -15.03
CA VAL A 145 -12.19 19.00 -13.90
C VAL A 145 -11.23 18.87 -12.72
N GLU A 146 -11.60 19.47 -11.59
CA GLU A 146 -10.89 19.29 -10.33
C GLU A 146 -11.62 18.21 -9.49
N ILE A 147 -10.89 17.12 -9.17
CA ILE A 147 -11.39 16.06 -8.31
C ILE A 147 -11.06 16.42 -6.87
N SER A 148 -12.08 16.47 -6.00
CA SER A 148 -11.88 16.86 -4.60
C SER A 148 -10.97 15.89 -3.85
N GLY A 149 -10.16 16.41 -2.92
CA GLY A 149 -9.31 15.58 -2.05
C GLY A 149 -10.10 14.52 -1.25
N THR A 150 -11.36 14.85 -0.89
CA THR A 150 -12.24 13.86 -0.23
C THR A 150 -12.59 12.70 -1.17
N THR A 151 -12.80 12.97 -2.45
CA THR A 151 -13.04 11.93 -3.45
C THR A 151 -11.80 11.06 -3.64
N VAL A 152 -10.61 11.66 -3.72
CA VAL A 152 -9.35 10.91 -3.80
C VAL A 152 -9.19 10.01 -2.57
N MET A 153 -9.35 10.57 -1.35
CA MET A 153 -9.28 9.82 -0.10
C MET A 153 -10.22 8.61 -0.07
N ARG A 154 -11.50 8.81 -0.48
CA ARG A 154 -12.49 7.72 -0.53
C ARG A 154 -12.10 6.62 -1.52
N ASN A 155 -11.50 6.96 -2.66
CA ASN A 155 -11.03 5.99 -3.63
C ASN A 155 -9.80 5.22 -3.13
N VAL A 156 -8.89 5.85 -2.37
CA VAL A 156 -7.78 5.14 -1.72
C VAL A 156 -8.31 4.13 -0.70
N ARG A 157 -9.25 4.56 0.17
CA ARG A 157 -9.80 3.73 1.25
C ARG A 157 -10.77 2.64 0.82
N LYS A 158 -11.27 2.69 -0.41
CA LYS A 158 -12.22 1.69 -0.90
C LYS A 158 -11.56 0.36 -1.26
N ASN A 159 -10.25 0.35 -1.48
CA ASN A 159 -9.52 -0.81 -1.98
C ASN A 159 -8.64 -1.41 -0.89
N ASP A 160 -8.53 -2.72 -0.88
CA ASP A 160 -7.51 -3.44 -0.12
C ASP A 160 -6.19 -3.42 -0.89
N TRP A 161 -5.16 -2.79 -0.30
CA TRP A 161 -3.85 -2.65 -0.92
C TRP A 161 -2.87 -3.74 -0.51
N LYS A 162 -3.27 -4.72 0.29
CA LYS A 162 -2.42 -5.88 0.56
C LYS A 162 -2.09 -6.57 -0.76
N MET A 163 -0.81 -6.83 -0.97
CA MET A 163 -0.36 -7.55 -2.16
C MET A 163 -0.67 -9.03 -2.00
N GLU A 164 -1.31 -9.63 -2.99
CA GLU A 164 -1.55 -11.06 -3.01
C GLU A 164 -0.21 -11.78 -3.22
N ILE A 165 0.08 -12.72 -2.33
CA ILE A 165 1.30 -13.54 -2.39
C ILE A 165 0.92 -14.84 -3.07
N GLU A 166 1.41 -15.02 -4.30
CA GLU A 166 1.22 -16.27 -5.03
C GLU A 166 2.22 -17.32 -4.57
N GLU A 167 1.74 -18.49 -4.25
CA GLU A 167 2.61 -19.64 -3.96
C GLU A 167 3.32 -20.09 -5.24
N LYS A 168 4.64 -19.94 -5.26
CA LYS A 168 5.46 -20.39 -6.38
C LYS A 168 5.70 -21.90 -6.31
N LYS A 169 5.79 -22.54 -7.47
CA LYS A 169 6.28 -23.92 -7.53
C LYS A 169 7.71 -23.99 -7.03
N GLU A 170 8.12 -25.10 -6.43
CA GLU A 170 9.46 -25.26 -5.84
C GLU A 170 10.60 -24.91 -6.81
N GLU A 171 10.44 -25.23 -8.10
CA GLU A 171 11.40 -24.92 -9.17
C GLU A 171 11.55 -23.41 -9.46
N ASP A 172 10.47 -22.64 -9.23
CA ASP A 172 10.38 -21.18 -9.48
C ASP A 172 10.72 -20.36 -8.22
N LYS A 173 10.86 -21.01 -7.07
CA LYS A 173 11.22 -20.32 -5.83
C LYS A 173 12.63 -19.75 -5.89
N ILE A 174 12.79 -18.57 -5.29
CA ILE A 174 14.07 -17.89 -5.23
C ILE A 174 15.08 -18.69 -4.41
N LYS A 175 16.20 -19.06 -5.01
CA LYS A 175 17.33 -19.69 -4.33
C LYS A 175 18.21 -18.60 -3.74
N ALA A 176 18.26 -18.52 -2.42
CA ALA A 176 19.07 -17.54 -1.70
C ALA A 176 19.75 -18.21 -0.50
N LYS A 177 21.04 -17.91 -0.30
CA LYS A 177 21.79 -18.39 0.88
C LYS A 177 21.45 -17.60 2.14
N THR A 178 21.11 -16.32 1.97
CA THR A 178 20.85 -15.43 3.10
C THR A 178 19.60 -14.60 2.83
N ILE A 179 18.73 -14.51 3.83
CA ILE A 179 17.57 -13.63 3.87
C ILE A 179 17.78 -12.60 4.97
N TYR A 180 17.55 -11.34 4.63
CA TYR A 180 17.56 -10.21 5.56
C TYR A 180 16.13 -9.72 5.75
N ILE A 181 15.69 -9.61 7.00
CA ILE A 181 14.37 -9.13 7.41
C ILE A 181 14.61 -7.91 8.28
N GLN A 182 14.35 -6.73 7.73
CA GLN A 182 14.45 -5.47 8.47
C GLN A 182 13.08 -5.05 8.97
N VAL A 183 12.97 -4.80 10.27
CA VAL A 183 11.70 -4.49 10.94
C VAL A 183 11.83 -3.18 11.70
N ASP A 184 10.88 -2.26 11.50
CA ASP A 184 10.84 -0.97 12.16
C ASP A 184 9.42 -0.41 12.20
N GLU A 185 9.26 0.79 12.72
CA GLU A 185 7.97 1.46 12.86
C GLU A 185 8.07 2.97 12.67
N ASP A 186 6.95 3.60 12.28
CA ASP A 186 6.82 5.06 12.29
C ASP A 186 5.67 5.50 13.19
N HIS A 187 5.92 6.55 13.96
CA HIS A 187 4.97 7.16 14.89
C HIS A 187 4.19 8.29 14.22
N ILE A 188 3.03 7.97 13.67
CA ILE A 188 2.21 8.87 12.88
C ILE A 188 1.15 9.55 13.76
N LYS A 189 1.08 10.89 13.73
CA LYS A 189 0.10 11.67 14.49
C LYS A 189 -1.32 11.33 14.08
N GLN A 190 -2.14 10.94 15.06
CA GLN A 190 -3.53 10.59 14.84
C GLN A 190 -4.47 11.79 15.05
N ARG A 191 -5.47 11.90 14.16
CA ARG A 191 -6.52 12.91 14.27
C ARG A 191 -7.46 12.57 15.45
N LYS A 192 -7.79 13.56 16.27
CA LYS A 192 -8.71 13.45 17.42
C LYS A 192 -8.22 12.60 18.60
N LYS A 193 -6.98 12.14 18.61
CA LYS A 193 -6.41 11.36 19.72
C LYS A 193 -5.12 12.03 20.17
N LYS A 194 -4.88 12.13 21.47
CA LYS A 194 -3.57 12.54 21.98
C LYS A 194 -2.60 11.38 21.79
N GLY A 195 -1.52 11.61 21.04
CA GLY A 195 -0.49 10.62 20.76
C GLY A 195 -0.36 10.25 19.29
N CYS A 196 0.42 9.24 19.04
CA CYS A 196 0.70 8.70 17.72
C CYS A 196 0.12 7.29 17.57
N THR A 197 -0.15 6.89 16.35
CA THR A 197 -0.42 5.50 15.98
C THR A 197 0.84 4.94 15.33
N ILE A 198 1.20 3.73 15.70
CA ILE A 198 2.40 3.06 15.24
C ILE A 198 2.06 2.27 13.96
N SER A 199 2.67 2.63 12.85
CA SER A 199 2.63 1.84 11.62
C SER A 199 3.92 1.05 11.51
N LYS A 200 3.81 -0.27 11.38
CA LYS A 200 4.96 -1.17 11.25
C LYS A 200 5.38 -1.31 9.80
N ILE A 201 6.66 -1.53 9.60
CA ILE A 201 7.25 -1.83 8.29
C ILE A 201 8.20 -3.01 8.41
N VAL A 202 8.08 -3.96 7.49
CA VAL A 202 9.01 -5.08 7.34
C VAL A 202 9.51 -5.11 5.91
N THR A 203 10.83 -5.08 5.74
CA THR A 203 11.46 -5.19 4.42
C THR A 203 12.30 -6.46 4.37
N ILE A 204 11.97 -7.35 3.43
CA ILE A 204 12.67 -8.62 3.19
C ILE A 204 13.47 -8.50 1.91
N TYR A 205 14.73 -8.95 1.91
CA TYR A 205 15.59 -8.95 0.73
C TYR A 205 16.71 -10.01 0.86
N THR A 206 17.40 -10.30 -0.25
CA THR A 206 18.44 -11.34 -0.28
C THR A 206 19.86 -10.81 -0.40
N GLY A 207 20.02 -9.51 -0.64
CA GLY A 207 21.33 -8.88 -0.77
C GLY A 207 21.24 -7.44 -1.24
N LYS A 208 22.40 -6.82 -1.43
CA LYS A 208 22.53 -5.45 -1.96
C LYS A 208 23.37 -5.46 -3.21
N ARG A 209 22.90 -4.83 -4.29
CA ARG A 209 23.62 -4.65 -5.55
C ARG A 209 24.03 -3.19 -5.70
N GLN A 210 25.28 -2.96 -6.08
CA GLN A 210 25.74 -1.63 -6.49
C GLN A 210 25.10 -1.24 -7.82
N LEU A 211 24.52 -0.05 -7.88
CA LEU A 211 24.10 0.55 -9.13
C LEU A 211 25.29 1.34 -9.69
N THR A 212 25.95 0.77 -10.70
CA THR A 212 26.95 1.49 -11.50
C THR A 212 26.25 2.58 -12.32
N ARG A 213 26.54 3.86 -12.03
CA ARG A 213 26.25 4.92 -12.98
C ARG A 213 27.36 4.93 -14.02
N PRO A 214 27.05 5.17 -15.32
CA PRO A 214 28.07 5.46 -16.31
C PRO A 214 28.89 6.66 -15.79
N GLU A 215 30.20 6.50 -15.83
CA GLU A 215 31.18 7.47 -15.37
C GLU A 215 30.95 8.82 -16.04
N LYS A 216 30.60 9.83 -15.26
CA LYS A 216 30.87 11.23 -15.55
C LYS A 216 32.01 11.63 -14.65
N GLU A 217 33.08 12.06 -15.31
CA GLU A 217 34.37 12.43 -14.73
C GLU A 217 34.29 13.23 -13.44
N GLU A 218 35.15 12.86 -12.48
CA GLU A 218 35.72 13.70 -11.41
C GLU A 218 34.83 14.23 -10.25
N LYS A 219 33.78 13.54 -9.82
CA LYS A 219 33.23 13.77 -8.46
C LYS A 219 32.98 12.44 -7.74
N VAL A 220 33.33 12.37 -6.47
CA VAL A 220 33.04 11.24 -5.58
C VAL A 220 31.56 10.88 -5.72
N VAL A 221 31.26 9.87 -6.48
CA VAL A 221 29.89 9.42 -6.75
C VAL A 221 29.45 8.60 -5.54
N GLN A 222 28.46 9.09 -4.83
CA GLN A 222 27.79 8.26 -3.82
C GLN A 222 27.29 6.98 -4.49
N ILE A 223 27.86 5.85 -4.08
CA ILE A 223 27.48 4.53 -4.60
C ILE A 223 26.10 4.21 -4.09
N ARG A 224 25.09 4.31 -4.97
CA ARG A 224 23.73 3.87 -4.65
C ARG A 224 23.68 2.35 -4.67
N ARG A 225 23.05 1.78 -3.64
CA ARG A 225 22.81 0.33 -3.53
C ARG A 225 21.33 0.05 -3.66
N GLU A 226 20.99 -1.00 -4.39
CA GLU A 226 19.63 -1.51 -4.55
C GLU A 226 19.48 -2.82 -3.78
N LEU A 227 18.33 -3.02 -3.14
CA LEU A 227 18.01 -4.28 -2.47
C LEU A 227 17.56 -5.32 -3.49
N VAL A 228 18.19 -6.49 -3.46
CA VAL A 228 17.88 -7.61 -4.36
C VAL A 228 16.70 -8.41 -3.83
N ASN A 229 15.73 -8.74 -4.68
CA ASN A 229 14.51 -9.45 -4.31
C ASN A 229 13.77 -8.79 -3.14
N LYS A 230 13.69 -7.46 -3.17
CA LYS A 230 13.04 -6.67 -2.13
C LYS A 230 11.53 -6.92 -2.12
N PHE A 231 10.98 -7.14 -0.92
CA PHE A 231 9.55 -7.08 -0.65
C PHE A 231 9.30 -6.33 0.66
N THR A 232 8.24 -5.52 0.69
CA THR A 232 7.92 -4.67 1.84
C THR A 232 6.49 -4.90 2.29
N PHE A 233 6.30 -5.17 3.57
CA PHE A 233 5.03 -5.10 4.27
C PHE A 233 4.94 -3.78 5.01
N SER A 234 3.78 -3.15 5.04
CA SER A 234 3.54 -1.99 5.89
C SER A 234 2.05 -1.82 6.18
N GLY A 235 1.71 -1.44 7.40
CA GLY A 235 0.34 -1.23 7.83
C GLY A 235 0.16 -1.22 9.34
N LEU A 236 -1.10 -1.20 9.76
CA LEU A 236 -1.50 -1.42 11.14
C LEU A 236 -1.83 -2.90 11.31
N TYR A 237 -1.16 -3.53 12.26
CA TYR A 237 -1.39 -4.92 12.60
C TYR A 237 -2.13 -5.00 13.93
N LYS A 238 -3.12 -5.87 14.00
CA LYS A 238 -3.91 -6.08 15.20
C LYS A 238 -3.05 -6.54 16.38
N ASP A 239 -2.10 -7.41 16.08
CA ASP A 239 -1.10 -7.95 17.01
C ASP A 239 0.20 -8.29 16.29
N ASN A 240 1.20 -8.74 17.02
CA ASN A 240 2.49 -9.13 16.45
C ASN A 240 2.41 -10.47 15.70
N GLN A 241 1.47 -11.31 16.07
CA GLN A 241 1.24 -12.59 15.42
C GLN A 241 0.85 -12.39 13.94
N GLU A 242 -0.14 -11.53 13.65
CA GLU A 242 -0.56 -11.24 12.26
C GLU A 242 0.61 -10.77 11.40
N LEU A 243 1.49 -9.92 11.94
CA LEU A 243 2.68 -9.45 11.24
C LEU A 243 3.62 -10.60 10.87
N TRP A 244 3.92 -11.46 11.84
CA TRP A 244 4.89 -12.54 11.62
C TRP A 244 4.31 -13.69 10.79
N GLU A 245 3.00 -13.93 10.85
CA GLU A 245 2.30 -14.86 9.95
C GLU A 245 2.45 -14.42 8.49
N ASP A 246 2.23 -13.13 8.18
CA ASP A 246 2.40 -12.58 6.84
C ASP A 246 3.86 -12.74 6.36
N VAL A 247 4.85 -12.48 7.23
CA VAL A 247 6.28 -12.59 6.91
C VAL A 247 6.66 -14.05 6.62
N VAL A 248 6.27 -14.99 7.49
CA VAL A 248 6.55 -16.42 7.32
C VAL A 248 5.88 -16.94 6.06
N TYR A 249 4.62 -16.61 5.84
CA TYR A 249 3.89 -17.02 4.64
C TYR A 249 4.59 -16.53 3.35
N TYR A 250 5.05 -15.28 3.33
CA TYR A 250 5.80 -14.76 2.18
C TYR A 250 7.10 -15.53 1.93
N ILE A 251 7.86 -15.83 2.99
CA ILE A 251 9.11 -16.58 2.88
C ILE A 251 8.82 -18.00 2.33
N ASP A 252 7.79 -18.65 2.83
CA ASP A 252 7.40 -19.99 2.43
C ASP A 252 6.94 -20.06 0.97
N CYS A 253 6.19 -19.08 0.52
CA CYS A 253 5.70 -19.01 -0.86
C CYS A 253 6.80 -18.61 -1.87
N THR A 254 7.79 -17.83 -1.43
CA THR A 254 8.72 -17.14 -2.35
C THR A 254 10.09 -17.80 -2.44
N TYR A 255 10.62 -18.35 -1.33
CA TYR A 255 12.00 -18.82 -1.26
C TYR A 255 12.09 -20.35 -1.14
N ASN A 256 13.11 -20.92 -1.77
CA ASN A 256 13.45 -22.34 -1.57
C ASN A 256 14.19 -22.50 -0.23
N LYS A 257 13.51 -23.12 0.74
CA LYS A 257 14.01 -23.27 2.12
C LYS A 257 15.30 -24.09 2.21
N GLU A 258 15.51 -25.04 1.32
CA GLU A 258 16.69 -25.91 1.31
C GLU A 258 17.98 -25.15 0.98
N THR A 259 17.87 -24.01 0.31
CA THR A 259 19.03 -23.19 -0.07
C THR A 259 19.39 -22.12 0.97
N ILE A 260 18.53 -21.90 1.98
CA ILE A 260 18.72 -20.86 2.98
C ILE A 260 19.69 -21.35 4.06
N GLU A 261 20.83 -20.68 4.18
CA GLU A 261 21.83 -20.95 5.20
C GLU A 261 21.68 -20.01 6.41
N ASN A 262 21.24 -18.76 6.18
CA ASN A 262 21.15 -17.73 7.22
C ASN A 262 19.89 -16.87 7.05
N ILE A 263 19.24 -16.56 8.16
CA ILE A 263 18.15 -15.57 8.21
C ILE A 263 18.49 -14.56 9.31
N PHE A 264 18.58 -13.28 8.94
CA PHE A 264 18.84 -12.19 9.87
C PHE A 264 17.61 -11.35 10.08
N ILE A 265 17.18 -11.17 11.33
CA ILE A 265 16.13 -10.25 11.73
C ILE A 265 16.81 -9.03 12.32
N MET A 266 16.65 -7.88 11.67
CA MET A 266 17.39 -6.65 11.98
C MET A 266 16.41 -5.57 12.45
N GLY A 267 16.74 -4.87 13.53
CA GLY A 267 15.93 -3.78 14.06
C GLY A 267 16.50 -3.14 15.32
N ASP A 268 15.73 -2.26 15.96
CA ASP A 268 16.10 -1.50 17.15
C ASP A 268 16.10 -2.31 18.46
N GLY A 269 15.63 -3.55 18.41
CA GLY A 269 15.54 -4.46 19.55
C GLY A 269 14.24 -4.37 20.33
N ALA A 270 13.19 -3.77 19.78
CA ALA A 270 11.85 -3.84 20.36
C ALA A 270 11.36 -5.29 20.47
N ASN A 271 10.57 -5.56 21.50
CA ASN A 271 10.13 -6.94 21.79
C ASN A 271 9.43 -7.60 20.60
N TYR A 272 8.56 -6.88 19.90
CA TYR A 272 7.83 -7.42 18.75
C TYR A 272 8.75 -7.85 17.60
N ILE A 273 9.94 -7.23 17.47
CA ILE A 273 10.95 -7.62 16.48
C ILE A 273 11.61 -8.94 16.90
N LYS A 274 11.98 -9.05 18.17
CA LYS A 274 12.59 -10.28 18.73
C LYS A 274 11.62 -11.46 18.74
N GLU A 275 10.32 -11.23 18.83
CA GLU A 275 9.30 -12.28 18.67
C GLU A 275 9.45 -13.05 17.35
N GLY A 276 9.97 -12.41 16.31
CA GLY A 276 10.28 -13.04 15.03
C GLY A 276 11.19 -14.25 15.13
N LEU A 277 12.08 -14.30 16.14
CA LEU A 277 12.93 -15.47 16.40
C LEU A 277 12.12 -16.73 16.77
N ASN A 278 10.94 -16.55 17.36
CA ASN A 278 10.03 -17.65 17.69
C ASN A 278 9.26 -18.15 16.48
N TRP A 279 9.05 -17.26 15.47
CA TRP A 279 8.31 -17.58 14.25
C TRP A 279 9.19 -18.16 13.15
N ILE A 280 10.46 -17.76 13.10
CA ILE A 280 11.40 -18.16 12.05
C ILE A 280 12.57 -18.94 12.69
N PRO A 281 12.53 -20.28 12.64
CA PRO A 281 13.57 -21.12 13.22
C PRO A 281 14.95 -20.81 12.63
N ASN A 282 15.99 -20.90 13.45
CA ASN A 282 17.38 -20.65 13.10
C ASN A 282 17.68 -19.22 12.60
N SER A 283 16.77 -18.27 12.82
CA SER A 283 17.05 -16.85 12.57
C SER A 283 17.93 -16.25 13.66
N VAL A 284 18.66 -15.22 13.31
CA VAL A 284 19.58 -14.49 14.21
C VAL A 284 19.11 -13.04 14.30
N PHE A 285 18.93 -12.55 15.53
CA PHE A 285 18.69 -11.12 15.75
C PHE A 285 19.99 -10.33 15.59
N VAL A 286 19.93 -9.21 14.85
CA VAL A 286 21.03 -8.28 14.64
C VAL A 286 20.54 -6.89 14.98
N LEU A 287 21.21 -6.22 15.91
CA LEU A 287 20.85 -4.87 16.32
C LEU A 287 21.20 -3.86 15.22
N ASP A 288 20.33 -2.91 14.95
CA ASP A 288 20.64 -1.80 14.05
C ASP A 288 21.64 -0.83 14.72
N LEU A 289 22.79 -0.64 14.07
CA LEU A 289 23.86 0.22 14.55
C LEU A 289 23.46 1.70 14.66
N PHE A 290 22.53 2.16 13.85
CA PHE A 290 22.00 3.52 13.96
C PHE A 290 21.37 3.78 15.34
N HIS A 291 20.56 2.81 15.81
CA HIS A 291 19.95 2.90 17.14
C HIS A 291 20.97 2.75 18.25
N LEU A 292 21.99 1.91 18.07
CA LEU A 292 23.12 1.81 19.00
C LEU A 292 23.83 3.17 19.16
N GLU A 293 24.21 3.81 18.06
CA GLU A 293 24.82 5.14 18.08
C GLU A 293 23.93 6.19 18.74
N LYS A 294 22.62 6.14 18.51
CA LYS A 294 21.67 7.05 19.14
C LYS A 294 21.72 6.95 20.67
N TYR A 295 21.79 5.73 21.22
CA TYR A 295 21.93 5.55 22.68
C TYR A 295 23.29 6.00 23.19
N ILE A 296 24.38 5.75 22.49
CA ILE A 296 25.72 6.28 22.84
C ILE A 296 25.68 7.80 22.84
N ASN A 297 25.00 8.43 21.89
CA ASN A 297 24.89 9.89 21.80
C ASN A 297 24.01 10.50 22.90
N HIS A 298 23.22 9.74 23.64
CA HIS A 298 22.59 10.22 24.87
C HIS A 298 23.62 10.62 25.95
N LEU A 299 24.86 10.14 25.83
CA LEU A 299 25.96 10.39 26.73
C LEU A 299 26.86 11.57 26.28
N ASN A 300 26.40 12.42 25.36
CA ASN A 300 27.15 13.54 24.76
C ASN A 300 27.63 14.61 25.72
N TYR A 301 27.26 14.55 27.00
CA TYR A 301 27.75 15.41 28.07
C TYR A 301 29.06 14.91 28.73
N ASP A 302 29.52 13.71 28.38
CA ASP A 302 30.77 13.08 28.86
C ASP A 302 31.47 12.37 27.67
N GLU A 303 32.30 13.13 26.97
CA GLU A 303 33.03 12.64 25.79
C GLU A 303 34.05 11.55 26.12
N GLU A 304 34.58 11.52 27.33
CA GLU A 304 35.51 10.46 27.76
C GLU A 304 34.77 9.14 27.95
N LEU A 305 33.65 9.18 28.66
CA LEU A 305 32.77 8.03 28.84
C LEU A 305 32.31 7.46 27.48
N LYS A 306 31.88 8.36 26.58
CA LYS A 306 31.45 8.00 25.24
C LYS A 306 32.54 7.26 24.46
N LYS A 307 33.79 7.77 24.45
CA LYS A 307 34.90 7.14 23.76
C LYS A 307 35.25 5.77 24.33
N LYS A 308 35.34 5.67 25.70
CA LYS A 308 35.57 4.37 26.34
C LYS A 308 34.52 3.34 25.99
N LEU A 309 33.26 3.75 25.97
CA LEU A 309 32.15 2.89 25.65
C LEU A 309 32.17 2.45 24.18
N GLN A 310 32.46 3.37 23.25
CA GLN A 310 32.61 3.04 21.83
C GLN A 310 33.69 2.00 21.61
N LEU A 311 34.85 2.15 22.23
CA LEU A 311 35.96 1.20 22.14
C LEU A 311 35.58 -0.20 22.67
N ALA A 312 34.92 -0.25 23.84
CA ALA A 312 34.50 -1.53 24.41
C ALA A 312 33.44 -2.24 23.52
N ILE A 313 32.53 -1.48 22.92
CA ILE A 313 31.51 -2.00 21.98
C ILE A 313 32.16 -2.48 20.67
N GLU A 314 33.12 -1.73 20.11
CA GLU A 314 33.88 -2.11 18.92
C GLU A 314 34.72 -3.38 19.15
N GLN A 315 35.12 -3.66 20.38
CA GLN A 315 35.79 -4.89 20.76
C GLN A 315 34.84 -6.03 21.14
N TYR A 316 33.54 -5.77 21.09
CA TYR A 316 32.49 -6.72 21.50
C TYR A 316 32.67 -7.27 22.90
N ASP A 317 33.19 -6.43 23.85
CA ASP A 317 33.44 -6.80 25.23
C ASP A 317 32.28 -6.40 26.16
N PRO A 318 31.39 -7.34 26.53
CA PRO A 318 30.25 -7.04 27.39
C PRO A 318 30.67 -6.68 28.81
N ILE A 319 31.75 -7.27 29.31
CA ILE A 319 32.20 -7.08 30.68
C ILE A 319 32.76 -5.68 30.83
N SER A 320 33.64 -5.26 29.94
CA SER A 320 34.18 -3.90 29.92
C SER A 320 33.10 -2.85 29.71
N THR A 321 32.15 -3.11 28.81
CA THR A 321 31.01 -2.24 28.57
C THR A 321 30.16 -2.05 29.84
N GLU A 322 29.85 -3.12 30.55
CA GLU A 322 29.08 -3.05 31.79
C GLU A 322 29.85 -2.37 32.91
N ASN A 323 31.15 -2.64 33.08
CA ASN A 323 32.00 -2.02 34.09
C ASN A 323 32.08 -0.50 33.86
N ILE A 324 32.34 -0.05 32.64
CA ILE A 324 32.41 1.39 32.29
C ILE A 324 31.09 2.09 32.66
N MET A 325 29.95 1.47 32.38
CA MET A 325 28.65 2.03 32.71
C MET A 325 28.39 2.04 34.23
N ASN A 326 28.80 0.99 34.96
CA ASN A 326 28.69 0.94 36.41
C ASN A 326 29.53 2.02 37.08
N GLU A 327 30.79 2.20 36.68
CA GLU A 327 31.64 3.25 37.17
C GLU A 327 31.04 4.65 36.95
N ALA A 328 30.47 4.89 35.78
CA ALA A 328 29.80 6.15 35.46
C ALA A 328 28.57 6.40 36.36
N ILE A 329 27.77 5.35 36.61
CA ILE A 329 26.59 5.39 37.48
C ILE A 329 27.01 5.73 38.91
N GLU A 330 28.02 5.05 39.46
CA GLU A 330 28.49 5.28 40.83
C GLU A 330 29.10 6.67 40.98
N ARG A 331 29.85 7.19 40.00
CA ARG A 331 30.37 8.56 39.99
C ARG A 331 29.22 9.58 40.10
N ILE A 332 28.18 9.46 39.26
CA ILE A 332 27.07 10.42 39.29
C ILE A 332 26.23 10.30 40.56
N LYS A 333 26.04 9.10 41.12
CA LYS A 333 25.34 8.91 42.40
C LYS A 333 26.09 9.62 43.53
N LYS A 334 27.41 9.54 43.53
CA LYS A 334 28.27 10.26 44.51
C LYS A 334 28.11 11.76 44.36
N GLU A 335 28.20 12.31 43.14
CA GLU A 335 28.00 13.74 42.86
C GLU A 335 26.59 14.22 43.32
N ILE A 336 25.56 13.43 43.10
CA ILE A 336 24.20 13.74 43.57
C ILE A 336 24.13 13.80 45.08
N THR A 337 24.82 12.88 45.76
CA THR A 337 24.83 12.84 47.23
C THR A 337 25.55 14.05 47.81
N GLU A 338 26.70 14.41 47.25
CA GLU A 338 27.49 15.58 47.66
C GLU A 338 26.74 16.88 47.40
N ASP A 339 26.08 17.04 46.24
CA ASP A 339 25.30 18.24 45.92
C ASP A 339 24.05 18.37 46.81
N LYS A 340 23.37 17.25 47.14
CA LYS A 340 22.26 17.24 48.11
C LYS A 340 22.70 17.69 49.51
N GLN A 341 23.89 17.25 49.98
CA GLN A 341 24.43 17.68 51.26
C GLN A 341 24.75 19.19 51.29
N LEU A 342 25.10 19.74 50.11
CA LEU A 342 25.41 21.16 49.92
C LEU A 342 24.16 21.99 49.57
N GLY A 343 22.94 21.40 49.57
CA GLY A 343 21.71 22.09 49.26
C GLY A 343 21.57 22.55 47.80
N ARG A 344 22.32 21.93 46.86
CA ARG A 344 22.28 22.26 45.44
C ARG A 344 21.20 21.51 44.71
N ASP A 345 20.74 22.07 43.56
CA ASP A 345 19.78 21.40 42.68
C ASP A 345 20.42 20.22 41.93
N THR A 346 19.93 19.02 42.16
CA THR A 346 20.41 17.76 41.61
C THR A 346 19.65 17.27 40.37
N LYS A 347 18.61 17.97 39.96
CA LYS A 347 17.72 17.54 38.87
C LYS A 347 18.44 17.22 37.56
N ARG A 348 19.48 17.99 37.23
CA ARG A 348 20.32 17.77 36.05
C ARG A 348 21.12 16.46 36.12
N LEU A 349 21.70 16.17 37.29
CA LEU A 349 22.46 14.94 37.54
C LEU A 349 21.55 13.73 37.59
N GLU A 350 20.37 13.84 38.21
CA GLU A 350 19.37 12.78 38.24
C GLU A 350 18.90 12.42 36.82
N ASN A 351 18.69 13.40 35.93
CA ASN A 351 18.38 13.16 34.53
C ASN A 351 19.53 12.47 33.76
N ARG A 352 20.79 12.81 34.09
CA ARG A 352 21.98 12.14 33.53
C ARG A 352 22.07 10.70 34.01
N LEU A 353 21.89 10.47 35.29
CA LEU A 353 21.88 9.15 35.89
C LEU A 353 20.87 8.25 35.20
N LYS A 354 19.62 8.72 35.06
CA LYS A 354 18.59 7.99 34.37
C LYS A 354 18.98 7.61 32.92
N LYS A 355 19.57 8.56 32.18
CA LYS A 355 20.00 8.29 30.79
C LYS A 355 21.10 7.21 30.73
N ILE A 356 22.03 7.18 31.69
CA ILE A 356 23.04 6.12 31.73
C ILE A 356 22.41 4.78 32.08
N GLU A 357 21.55 4.74 33.08
CA GLU A 357 20.86 3.51 33.49
C GLU A 357 20.00 2.96 32.35
N ASP A 358 19.25 3.80 31.63
CA ASP A 358 18.47 3.43 30.44
C ASP A 358 19.40 2.88 29.33
N THR A 359 20.54 3.54 29.08
CA THR A 359 21.52 3.11 28.07
C THR A 359 22.17 1.78 28.46
N LYS A 360 22.54 1.60 29.74
CA LYS A 360 23.07 0.32 30.25
C LYS A 360 22.06 -0.81 30.05
N THR A 361 20.81 -0.59 30.46
CA THR A 361 19.74 -1.57 30.32
C THR A 361 19.53 -1.96 28.86
N TYR A 362 19.54 -0.97 27.96
CA TYR A 362 19.44 -1.21 26.52
C TYR A 362 20.59 -2.10 26.02
N PHE A 363 21.84 -1.79 26.34
CA PHE A 363 22.98 -2.58 25.88
C PHE A 363 22.95 -4.02 26.39
N ILE A 364 22.65 -4.22 27.67
CA ILE A 364 22.53 -5.58 28.24
C ILE A 364 21.45 -6.37 27.51
N ASN A 365 20.28 -5.77 27.30
CA ASN A 365 19.14 -6.44 26.64
C ASN A 365 19.38 -6.71 25.15
N GLN A 366 20.25 -5.94 24.50
CA GLN A 366 20.52 -6.04 23.05
C GLN A 366 21.88 -6.66 22.74
N TRP A 367 22.63 -7.13 23.76
CA TRP A 367 24.00 -7.58 23.57
C TRP A 367 24.14 -8.70 22.53
N SER A 368 23.25 -9.67 22.52
CA SER A 368 23.24 -10.72 21.50
C SER A 368 23.14 -10.22 20.06
N GLY A 369 22.41 -9.11 19.86
CA GLY A 369 22.30 -8.44 18.56
C GLY A 369 23.55 -7.61 18.21
N ILE A 370 24.29 -7.09 19.21
CA ILE A 370 25.58 -6.43 19.02
C ILE A 370 26.66 -7.46 18.66
N GLU A 371 26.76 -8.55 19.41
CA GLU A 371 27.70 -9.64 19.18
C GLU A 371 27.50 -10.33 17.81
N ALA A 372 26.26 -10.36 17.30
CA ALA A 372 25.96 -10.88 15.98
C ALA A 372 26.72 -10.16 14.86
N HIS A 373 27.10 -8.89 15.04
CA HIS A 373 27.89 -8.16 14.06
C HIS A 373 29.31 -8.72 13.91
N ASP A 374 29.94 -9.15 14.97
CA ASP A 374 31.26 -9.81 14.91
C ASP A 374 31.13 -11.22 14.32
N LYS A 375 30.24 -12.01 14.91
CA LYS A 375 30.04 -13.41 14.53
C LYS A 375 29.67 -13.61 13.06
N TYR A 376 28.92 -12.67 12.48
CA TYR A 376 28.42 -12.77 11.09
C TYR A 376 28.94 -11.63 10.18
N LYS A 377 30.09 -11.04 10.51
CA LYS A 377 30.69 -9.88 9.84
C LYS A 377 30.73 -10.03 8.32
N ASP A 378 31.13 -11.19 7.82
CA ASP A 378 31.25 -11.45 6.37
C ASP A 378 29.92 -11.69 5.66
N LYS A 379 28.84 -11.87 6.42
CA LYS A 379 27.50 -12.17 5.90
C LYS A 379 26.53 -11.02 5.99
N LEU A 380 26.82 -10.02 6.85
CA LEU A 380 25.94 -8.87 7.04
C LEU A 380 26.17 -7.80 5.98
N THR A 381 25.09 -7.23 5.45
CA THR A 381 25.13 -6.19 4.39
C THR A 381 24.91 -4.77 4.92
N GLY A 382 24.91 -4.57 6.24
CA GLY A 382 24.55 -3.33 6.89
C GLY A 382 23.04 -3.04 6.85
N CYS A 383 22.57 -2.18 7.73
CA CYS A 383 21.16 -1.78 7.81
C CYS A 383 20.83 -0.67 6.80
N CYS A 384 19.59 -0.64 6.29
CA CYS A 384 19.04 0.45 5.49
C CYS A 384 17.64 0.85 5.94
N GLN A 385 17.30 0.52 7.16
CA GLN A 385 15.98 0.56 7.75
C GLN A 385 15.43 1.99 7.82
N GLU A 386 16.22 2.94 8.32
CA GLU A 386 15.85 4.35 8.38
C GLU A 386 15.40 4.89 7.01
N GLY A 387 16.17 4.53 5.94
CA GLY A 387 15.80 4.89 4.58
C GLY A 387 14.50 4.23 4.12
N GLN A 388 14.24 2.97 4.52
CA GLN A 388 13.00 2.27 4.16
C GLN A 388 11.80 2.88 4.89
N VAL A 389 11.92 3.19 6.19
CA VAL A 389 10.88 3.89 6.97
C VAL A 389 10.59 5.26 6.35
N HIS A 390 11.66 6.03 6.06
CA HIS A 390 11.50 7.36 5.46
C HIS A 390 10.73 7.30 4.14
N HIS A 391 11.20 6.48 3.19
CA HIS A 391 10.60 6.40 1.85
C HIS A 391 9.24 5.72 1.84
N THR A 392 8.96 4.81 2.76
CA THR A 392 7.65 4.14 2.80
C THR A 392 6.63 4.92 3.61
N LEU A 393 6.99 5.44 4.77
CA LEU A 393 6.05 6.01 5.73
C LEU A 393 6.25 7.51 5.92
N SER A 394 7.46 7.93 6.41
CA SER A 394 7.65 9.25 7.00
C SER A 394 7.50 10.38 6.00
N GLU A 395 8.06 10.27 4.80
CA GLU A 395 7.96 11.27 3.73
C GLU A 395 6.50 11.62 3.40
N ARG A 396 5.63 10.63 3.41
CA ARG A 396 4.21 10.81 3.09
C ARG A 396 3.36 11.17 4.29
N MET A 397 3.62 10.61 5.47
CA MET A 397 2.68 10.62 6.58
C MET A 397 3.12 11.35 7.83
N SER A 398 4.40 11.35 8.20
CA SER A 398 4.87 11.94 9.48
C SER A 398 5.63 13.26 9.31
N THR A 399 6.14 13.58 8.13
CA THR A 399 6.73 14.91 7.86
C THR A 399 5.64 16.00 7.77
N ASP A 400 5.99 17.25 8.04
CA ASP A 400 5.14 18.46 7.86
C ASP A 400 3.89 18.51 8.74
N ALA A 401 3.94 18.10 9.98
CA ALA A 401 2.82 18.17 10.93
C ALA A 401 1.49 17.59 10.41
N LYS A 402 1.54 16.59 9.54
CA LYS A 402 0.37 15.90 9.01
C LYS A 402 -0.32 15.08 10.11
N VAL A 403 -1.64 15.01 10.05
CA VAL A 403 -2.47 14.21 10.96
C VAL A 403 -3.42 13.32 10.17
N TRP A 404 -3.58 12.07 10.60
CA TRP A 404 -4.32 11.04 9.88
C TRP A 404 -5.42 10.43 10.75
N SER A 405 -6.41 9.80 10.12
CA SER A 405 -7.26 8.82 10.80
C SER A 405 -6.53 7.47 10.82
N GLU A 406 -6.88 6.61 11.76
CA GLU A 406 -6.33 5.26 11.89
C GLU A 406 -6.46 4.47 10.57
N GLU A 407 -7.68 4.37 10.03
CA GLU A 407 -7.96 3.81 8.71
C GLU A 407 -7.08 4.44 7.59
N GLY A 408 -6.89 5.76 7.63
CA GLY A 408 -6.05 6.43 6.63
C GLY A 408 -4.55 6.15 6.77
N ILE A 409 -4.07 5.84 7.98
CA ILE A 409 -2.70 5.38 8.21
C ILE A 409 -2.53 4.00 7.59
N ASP A 410 -3.43 3.09 7.90
CA ASP A 410 -3.36 1.71 7.43
C ASP A 410 -3.39 1.64 5.89
N GLU A 411 -4.42 2.19 5.28
CA GLU A 411 -4.61 2.19 3.83
C GLU A 411 -3.46 2.86 3.06
N MET A 412 -2.91 3.95 3.59
CA MET A 412 -1.80 4.64 2.95
C MET A 412 -0.48 3.86 3.11
N SER A 413 -0.25 3.24 4.27
CA SER A 413 0.92 2.40 4.51
C SER A 413 0.92 1.20 3.56
N GLN A 414 -0.21 0.52 3.42
CA GLN A 414 -0.40 -0.61 2.51
C GLN A 414 -0.25 -0.18 1.05
N LEU A 415 -0.86 0.95 0.62
CA LEU A 415 -0.72 1.46 -0.75
C LEU A 415 0.74 1.74 -1.10
N ARG A 416 1.50 2.36 -0.19
CA ARG A 416 2.91 2.65 -0.41
C ARG A 416 3.75 1.37 -0.50
N ALA A 417 3.50 0.40 0.36
CA ALA A 417 4.15 -0.92 0.28
C ALA A 417 3.79 -1.63 -1.05
N PHE A 418 2.51 -1.63 -1.43
CA PHE A 418 2.02 -2.21 -2.68
C PHE A 418 2.75 -1.63 -3.90
N THR A 419 2.84 -0.31 -3.99
CA THR A 419 3.52 0.35 -5.13
C THR A 419 5.02 0.13 -5.12
N GLN A 420 5.67 0.09 -3.94
CA GLN A 420 7.09 -0.21 -3.82
C GLN A 420 7.44 -1.66 -4.20
N ASN A 421 6.51 -2.58 -4.02
CA ASN A 421 6.62 -3.97 -4.45
C ASN A 421 6.31 -4.15 -5.95
N GLY A 422 6.11 -3.06 -6.70
CA GLY A 422 5.82 -3.09 -8.14
C GLY A 422 4.36 -3.33 -8.48
N GLY A 423 3.45 -3.19 -7.50
CA GLY A 423 2.01 -3.36 -7.72
C GLY A 423 1.44 -2.32 -8.68
N ASP A 424 0.63 -2.79 -9.64
CA ASP A 424 -0.10 -1.93 -10.59
C ASP A 424 -1.46 -1.53 -10.00
N VAL A 425 -1.59 -0.25 -9.66
CA VAL A 425 -2.83 0.32 -9.11
C VAL A 425 -4.03 0.15 -10.05
N TYR A 426 -3.81 0.24 -11.37
CA TYR A 426 -4.89 0.08 -12.34
C TYR A 426 -5.37 -1.38 -12.43
N ALA A 427 -4.44 -2.32 -12.50
CA ALA A 427 -4.75 -3.75 -12.49
C ALA A 427 -5.51 -4.12 -11.20
N LYS A 428 -5.03 -3.69 -10.04
CA LYS A 428 -5.69 -3.95 -8.74
C LYS A 428 -7.13 -3.43 -8.69
N ILE A 429 -7.41 -2.23 -9.22
CA ILE A 429 -8.77 -1.68 -9.28
C ILE A 429 -9.69 -2.52 -10.18
N ILE A 430 -9.17 -3.03 -11.29
CA ILE A 430 -9.94 -3.90 -12.20
C ILE A 430 -10.22 -5.24 -11.54
N ASP A 431 -9.22 -5.85 -10.89
CA ASP A 431 -9.35 -7.15 -10.23
C ASP A 431 -10.37 -7.12 -9.10
N ILE A 432 -10.29 -6.12 -8.22
CA ILE A 432 -11.29 -5.91 -7.16
C ILE A 432 -12.68 -5.74 -7.74
N SER A 433 -12.85 -4.91 -8.77
CA SER A 433 -14.15 -4.71 -9.45
C SER A 433 -14.68 -6.02 -10.07
N THR A 434 -13.79 -6.89 -10.53
CA THR A 434 -14.15 -8.19 -11.10
C THR A 434 -14.52 -9.19 -10.01
N ALA A 435 -13.78 -9.22 -8.89
CA ALA A 435 -14.06 -10.04 -7.71
C ALA A 435 -15.43 -9.67 -7.10
N GLU A 436 -15.68 -8.37 -6.83
CA GLU A 436 -16.99 -7.89 -6.34
C GLU A 436 -18.16 -8.32 -7.26
N LYS A 437 -17.94 -8.31 -8.58
CA LYS A 437 -18.97 -8.78 -9.53
C LYS A 437 -19.20 -10.28 -9.46
N ARG A 438 -18.13 -11.06 -9.23
CA ARG A 438 -18.22 -12.51 -9.03
C ARG A 438 -18.95 -12.85 -7.73
N GLU A 439 -18.63 -12.18 -6.64
CA GLU A 439 -19.29 -12.36 -5.34
C GLU A 439 -20.79 -12.03 -5.43
N LYS A 440 -21.15 -10.87 -6.00
CA LYS A 440 -22.57 -10.51 -6.22
C LYS A 440 -23.30 -11.56 -7.06
N LYS A 441 -22.66 -12.08 -8.09
CA LYS A 441 -23.24 -13.12 -8.94
C LYS A 441 -23.45 -14.44 -8.19
N ILE A 442 -22.52 -14.78 -7.28
CA ILE A 442 -22.64 -15.94 -6.39
C ILE A 442 -23.80 -15.73 -5.40
N GLU A 443 -23.88 -14.56 -4.74
CA GLU A 443 -25.00 -14.24 -3.85
C GLU A 443 -26.36 -14.29 -4.56
N GLU A 444 -26.43 -13.77 -5.78
CA GLU A 444 -27.64 -13.86 -6.59
C GLU A 444 -28.02 -15.31 -6.92
N LEU A 445 -27.02 -16.13 -7.27
CA LEU A 445 -27.22 -17.56 -7.50
C LEU A 445 -27.68 -18.29 -6.23
N GLU A 446 -27.08 -18.00 -5.09
CA GLU A 446 -27.50 -18.54 -3.79
C GLU A 446 -28.94 -18.14 -3.45
N LYS A 447 -29.30 -16.86 -3.65
CA LYS A 447 -30.69 -16.38 -3.46
C LYS A 447 -31.67 -17.10 -4.39
N ARG A 448 -31.32 -17.33 -5.65
CA ARG A 448 -32.12 -18.10 -6.61
C ARG A 448 -32.28 -19.57 -6.19
N ILE A 449 -31.21 -20.20 -5.74
CA ILE A 449 -31.25 -21.59 -5.23
C ILE A 449 -32.15 -21.69 -3.99
N LYS A 450 -31.98 -20.77 -3.02
CA LYS A 450 -32.84 -20.70 -1.82
C LYS A 450 -34.32 -20.48 -2.16
N ARG A 451 -34.62 -19.62 -3.15
CA ARG A 451 -36.00 -19.39 -3.62
C ARG A 451 -36.59 -20.65 -4.30
N LYS A 452 -35.82 -21.36 -5.14
CA LYS A 452 -36.23 -22.63 -5.76
C LYS A 452 -36.46 -23.73 -4.72
N ALA A 453 -35.57 -23.84 -3.72
CA ALA A 453 -35.74 -24.78 -2.62
C ALA A 453 -37.02 -24.48 -1.81
N LYS A 454 -37.28 -23.19 -1.49
CA LYS A 454 -38.49 -22.77 -0.78
C LYS A 454 -39.80 -23.06 -1.56
N ARG A 455 -39.80 -22.86 -2.91
CA ARG A 455 -40.93 -23.23 -3.78
C ARG A 455 -41.18 -24.75 -3.85
N LYS A 456 -40.10 -25.55 -3.80
CA LYS A 456 -40.19 -27.01 -3.78
C LYS A 456 -40.73 -27.53 -2.42
N ILE A 457 -40.43 -26.86 -1.33
CA ILE A 457 -40.91 -27.18 0.01
C ILE A 457 -42.40 -26.84 0.17
N LEU A 458 -42.89 -25.77 -0.46
CA LEU A 458 -44.32 -25.40 -0.46
C LEU A 458 -45.19 -26.32 -1.33
N GLY A 459 -44.56 -27.13 -2.21
CA GLY A 459 -45.24 -28.09 -3.08
C GLY A 459 -45.27 -29.55 -2.61
N THR A 460 -44.52 -29.87 -1.51
CA THR A 460 -44.46 -31.26 -0.98
C THR A 460 -44.54 -31.25 0.53
N THR A 461 -45.69 -31.55 1.07
CA THR A 461 -45.89 -31.88 2.47
C THR A 461 -45.18 -33.21 2.77
N GLY A 462 -44.18 -33.17 3.67
CA GLY A 462 -43.75 -34.37 4.39
C GLY A 462 -42.32 -34.88 4.30
N VAL A 463 -41.37 -34.17 3.70
CA VAL A 463 -39.95 -34.62 3.71
C VAL A 463 -39.09 -33.74 4.59
N LYS A 464 -38.53 -34.29 5.68
CA LYS A 464 -37.49 -33.67 6.48
C LYS A 464 -36.22 -33.49 5.63
N ILE A 465 -35.82 -32.24 5.41
CA ILE A 465 -34.58 -31.91 4.71
C ILE A 465 -33.43 -31.92 5.74
N PRO A 466 -32.29 -32.60 5.46
CA PRO A 466 -31.07 -32.47 6.29
C PRO A 466 -30.70 -31.00 6.43
N SER A 467 -30.22 -30.63 7.61
CA SER A 467 -29.93 -29.23 7.93
C SER A 467 -29.00 -28.59 6.91
N LEU A 468 -29.33 -27.41 6.43
CA LEU A 468 -28.57 -26.61 5.46
C LEU A 468 -27.09 -26.33 5.90
N THR A 469 -26.71 -26.72 7.12
CA THR A 469 -25.35 -26.63 7.64
C THR A 469 -24.42 -27.72 7.10
N GLU A 470 -24.91 -28.92 6.77
CA GLU A 470 -24.10 -29.99 6.20
C GLU A 470 -23.86 -29.79 4.69
N ALA A 471 -24.84 -29.26 3.97
CA ALA A 471 -24.72 -28.96 2.54
C ALA A 471 -23.78 -27.74 2.24
N ARG A 472 -23.50 -26.89 3.23
CA ARG A 472 -22.57 -25.75 3.08
C ARG A 472 -21.11 -26.19 2.88
N GLY A 473 -20.69 -27.30 3.47
CA GLY A 473 -19.33 -27.81 3.33
C GLY A 473 -19.02 -28.26 1.90
N GLU A 474 -19.84 -29.15 1.36
CA GLU A 474 -19.60 -29.75 0.04
C GLU A 474 -19.83 -28.75 -1.10
N LEU A 475 -20.94 -28.02 -1.09
CA LEU A 475 -21.25 -27.05 -2.15
C LEU A 475 -20.26 -25.89 -2.17
N TYR A 476 -19.80 -25.44 -1.00
CA TYR A 476 -18.79 -24.40 -0.87
C TYR A 476 -17.43 -24.91 -1.40
N TYR A 477 -17.05 -26.13 -1.11
CA TYR A 477 -15.81 -26.76 -1.61
C TYR A 477 -15.88 -27.00 -3.13
N GLU A 478 -16.99 -27.46 -3.66
CA GLU A 478 -17.21 -27.66 -5.10
C GLU A 478 -17.20 -26.33 -5.88
N LEU A 479 -17.86 -25.29 -5.36
CA LEU A 479 -17.81 -23.95 -5.94
C LEU A 479 -16.42 -23.32 -5.84
N LYS A 480 -15.69 -23.58 -4.78
CA LYS A 480 -14.32 -23.14 -4.60
C LYS A 480 -13.35 -23.84 -5.55
N LYS A 481 -13.50 -25.15 -5.78
CA LYS A 481 -12.76 -25.90 -6.81
C LYS A 481 -13.01 -25.38 -8.21
N MET A 482 -14.27 -25.13 -8.56
CA MET A 482 -14.65 -24.50 -9.86
C MET A 482 -14.11 -23.07 -10.00
N TRP A 483 -13.92 -22.37 -8.90
CA TRP A 483 -13.46 -20.97 -8.92
C TRP A 483 -11.95 -20.86 -9.10
N TYR A 484 -11.17 -21.74 -8.50
CA TYR A 484 -9.70 -21.69 -8.58
C TYR A 484 -9.12 -22.45 -9.77
N GLY A 485 -9.95 -22.96 -10.68
CA GLY A 485 -9.48 -23.63 -11.90
C GLY A 485 -8.68 -24.92 -11.65
N ILE A 486 -8.79 -25.50 -10.46
CA ILE A 486 -8.21 -26.79 -10.15
C ILE A 486 -9.22 -27.86 -10.62
N ALA A 487 -9.19 -28.12 -11.93
CA ALA A 487 -9.61 -29.42 -12.42
C ALA A 487 -8.49 -30.41 -12.07
N ILE A 488 -8.82 -31.44 -11.33
CA ILE A 488 -7.97 -32.64 -11.18
C ILE A 488 -7.91 -33.34 -12.53
#